data_48046ac88b5bfc96208a1717c1f0ef3c
#
_entry.id   48046ac88b5bfc96208a1717c1f0ef3c
#
_cell.length_a   1.000
_cell.length_b   1.000
_cell.length_c   1.000
_cell.angle_alpha   90.00
_cell.angle_beta   90.00
_cell.angle_gamma   90.00
#
_symmetry.space_group_name_H-M   'P 1'
#
loop_
_entity.id
_entity.type
_entity.pdbx_description
1 polymer ?
#
loop_
_entity_poly.entity_id
_entity_poly.type
_entity_poly.pdbx_seq_one_letter_code
_entity_poly.pdbx_strand_id
1 'polypeptide(L)'
;MTQTFPAAVDNQLTALEQLADRYPLYIPVSAAADYLHIKEAGLRAAIEQGTCPFGISWRLGDRAAFKIPTLTFIAWMTKGAYALSA
;
A
#
# COMPACT_ATOMS: atom_id res chain seq x y z
N MET A 1 -7.07 -26.60 12.25
CA MET A 1 -6.17 -25.79 13.02
C MET A 1 -5.95 -24.44 12.39
N THR A 2 -5.88 -23.47 13.21
CA THR A 2 -5.80 -22.10 12.73
C THR A 2 -4.40 -21.79 12.23
N GLN A 3 -4.34 -21.09 11.11
CA GLN A 3 -3.09 -20.54 10.62
C GLN A 3 -2.45 -19.64 11.67
N THR A 4 -1.18 -19.85 11.96
CA THR A 4 -0.48 -19.05 12.94
C THR A 4 0.61 -18.23 12.29
N PHE A 5 0.45 -16.92 12.35
CA PHE A 5 1.50 -16.00 11.95
C PHE A 5 2.20 -15.46 13.18
N PRO A 6 3.45 -15.03 13.08
CA PRO A 6 4.05 -14.25 14.15
C PRO A 6 3.19 -13.04 14.47
N ALA A 7 3.20 -12.61 15.72
CA ALA A 7 2.38 -11.48 16.15
C ALA A 7 2.59 -10.24 15.30
N ALA A 8 3.83 -9.99 14.86
CA ALA A 8 4.12 -8.82 14.02
C ALA A 8 3.39 -8.89 12.68
N VAL A 9 3.28 -10.09 12.10
CA VAL A 9 2.57 -10.28 10.83
C VAL A 9 1.07 -10.10 11.04
N ASP A 10 0.52 -10.66 12.09
CA ASP A 10 -0.91 -10.49 12.42
C ASP A 10 -1.25 -9.02 12.60
N ASN A 11 -0.39 -8.27 13.28
CA ASN A 11 -0.61 -6.84 13.49
C ASN A 11 -0.58 -6.08 12.17
N GLN A 12 0.30 -6.46 11.25
CA GLN A 12 0.36 -5.83 9.93
C GLN A 12 -0.89 -6.13 9.11
N LEU A 13 -1.38 -7.36 9.16
CA LEU A 13 -2.60 -7.73 8.45
C LEU A 13 -3.81 -6.97 8.99
N THR A 14 -3.90 -6.85 10.31
CA THR A 14 -4.97 -6.09 10.94
C THR A 14 -4.91 -4.62 10.54
N ALA A 15 -3.71 -4.04 10.54
CA ALA A 15 -3.53 -2.65 10.12
C ALA A 15 -3.91 -2.46 8.66
N LEU A 16 -3.59 -3.43 7.81
CA LEU A 16 -3.93 -3.39 6.39
C LEU A 16 -5.45 -3.43 6.18
N GLU A 17 -6.15 -4.28 6.94
CA GLU A 17 -7.60 -4.36 6.89
C GLU A 17 -8.24 -3.04 7.32
N GLN A 18 -7.73 -2.45 8.40
CA GLN A 18 -8.21 -1.15 8.87
C GLN A 18 -7.99 -0.06 7.85
N LEU A 19 -6.86 -0.10 7.18
CA LEU A 19 -6.55 0.86 6.12
C LEU A 19 -7.54 0.71 4.97
N ALA A 20 -7.85 -0.52 4.57
CA ALA A 20 -8.81 -0.79 3.50
C ALA A 20 -10.21 -0.34 3.88
N ASP A 21 -10.62 -0.56 5.11
CA ASP A 21 -11.93 -0.13 5.60
C ASP A 21 -12.05 1.39 5.58
N ARG A 22 -10.98 2.08 5.96
CA ARG A 22 -10.97 3.52 6.02
C ARG A 22 -10.92 4.16 4.63
N TYR A 23 -10.21 3.52 3.70
CA TYR A 23 -10.02 4.03 2.34
C TYR A 23 -10.36 2.92 1.34
N PRO A 24 -11.64 2.68 1.08
CA PRO A 24 -12.03 1.51 0.27
C PRO A 24 -11.69 1.60 -1.21
N LEU A 25 -11.54 2.79 -1.77
CA LEU A 25 -11.22 2.93 -3.19
C LEU A 25 -9.78 3.34 -3.43
N TYR A 26 -9.32 4.38 -2.75
CA TYR A 26 -7.96 4.91 -2.92
C TYR A 26 -7.39 5.26 -1.57
N ILE A 27 -6.12 4.97 -1.40
CA ILE A 27 -5.40 5.27 -0.16
C ILE A 27 -4.59 6.54 -0.39
N PRO A 28 -4.71 7.56 0.47
CA PRO A 28 -3.85 8.74 0.37
C PRO A 28 -2.38 8.36 0.51
N VAL A 29 -1.52 9.05 -0.21
CA VAL A 29 -0.08 8.76 -0.16
C VAL A 29 0.45 8.84 1.27
N SER A 30 -0.03 9.83 2.05
CA SER A 30 0.38 9.95 3.44
C SER A 30 0.02 8.73 4.28
N ALA A 31 -1.17 8.18 4.09
CA ALA A 31 -1.62 7.01 4.84
C ALA A 31 -0.82 5.77 4.45
N ALA A 32 -0.54 5.61 3.15
CA ALA A 32 0.28 4.49 2.68
C ALA A 32 1.70 4.60 3.21
N ALA A 33 2.28 5.79 3.21
CA ALA A 33 3.62 6.02 3.73
C ALA A 33 3.68 5.70 5.22
N ASP A 34 2.67 6.09 5.98
CA ASP A 34 2.59 5.76 7.41
C ASP A 34 2.54 4.25 7.62
N TYR A 35 1.74 3.56 6.84
CA TYR A 35 1.65 2.11 6.94
C TYR A 35 2.98 1.45 6.65
N LEU A 36 3.70 1.96 5.63
CA LEU A 36 4.98 1.41 5.22
C LEU A 36 6.15 1.89 6.07
N HIS A 37 5.92 2.83 6.98
CA HIS A 37 6.96 3.44 7.81
C HIS A 37 8.06 4.10 6.99
N ILE A 38 7.65 4.80 5.93
CA ILE A 38 8.57 5.56 5.10
C ILE A 38 8.09 7.00 5.00
N LYS A 39 8.94 7.87 4.50
CA LYS A 39 8.58 9.27 4.32
C LYS A 39 7.67 9.42 3.12
N GLU A 40 6.66 10.27 3.25
CA GLU A 40 5.72 10.54 2.17
C GLU A 40 6.43 11.05 0.91
N ALA A 41 7.42 11.92 1.08
CA ALA A 41 8.18 12.44 -0.06
C ALA A 41 8.89 11.33 -0.83
N GLY A 42 9.42 10.35 -0.11
CA GLY A 42 10.07 9.20 -0.74
C GLY A 42 9.09 8.34 -1.52
N LEU A 43 7.91 8.12 -0.97
CA LEU A 43 6.86 7.36 -1.66
C LEU A 43 6.39 8.08 -2.91
N ARG A 44 6.18 9.39 -2.83
CA ARG A 44 5.80 10.18 -4.01
C ARG A 44 6.85 10.12 -5.10
N ALA A 45 8.12 10.23 -4.72
CA ALA A 45 9.21 10.13 -5.67
C ALA A 45 9.24 8.77 -6.36
N ALA A 46 9.05 7.69 -5.61
CA ALA A 46 9.01 6.35 -6.17
C ALA A 46 7.86 6.16 -7.15
N ILE A 47 6.68 6.67 -6.80
CA ILE A 47 5.51 6.60 -7.70
C ILE A 47 5.80 7.39 -8.98
N GLU A 48 6.34 8.59 -8.85
CA GLU A 48 6.62 9.46 -9.99
C GLU A 48 7.67 8.85 -10.92
N GLN A 49 8.66 8.17 -10.36
CA GLN A 49 9.71 7.52 -11.11
C GLN A 49 9.29 6.19 -11.72
N GLY A 50 8.12 5.70 -11.37
CA GLY A 50 7.63 4.44 -11.88
C GLY A 50 8.22 3.21 -11.20
N THR A 51 8.86 3.39 -10.05
CA THR A 51 9.44 2.26 -9.30
C THR A 51 8.48 1.70 -8.26
N CYS A 52 7.34 2.33 -8.04
CA CYS A 52 6.34 1.87 -7.08
C CYS A 52 5.27 1.08 -7.83
N PRO A 53 5.12 -0.22 -7.55
CA PRO A 53 4.21 -1.08 -8.33
C PRO A 53 2.74 -0.87 -8.00
N PHE A 54 2.41 -0.21 -6.90
CA PHE A 54 1.01 -0.04 -6.49
C PHE A 54 0.51 1.40 -6.61
N GLY A 55 1.32 2.31 -7.12
CA GLY A 55 0.95 3.71 -7.23
C GLY A 55 0.87 4.18 -8.66
N ILE A 56 0.00 5.14 -8.89
CA ILE A 56 -0.19 5.76 -10.20
C ILE A 56 0.08 7.25 -10.06
N SER A 57 0.79 7.83 -11.02
CA SER A 57 0.98 9.27 -11.07
C SER A 57 0.70 9.80 -12.46
N TRP A 58 0.27 11.05 -12.53
CA TRP A 58 0.08 11.75 -13.80
C TRP A 58 0.25 13.24 -13.57
N ARG A 59 0.37 13.97 -14.66
CA ARG A 59 0.56 15.41 -14.59
C ARG A 59 -0.73 16.16 -14.87
N LEU A 60 -0.98 17.17 -14.05
CA LEU A 60 -2.06 18.12 -14.26
C LEU A 60 -1.42 19.49 -14.36
N GLY A 61 -1.00 19.85 -15.58
CA GLY A 61 -0.22 21.06 -15.79
C GLY A 61 1.15 20.93 -15.12
N ASP A 62 1.45 21.82 -14.18
CA ASP A 62 2.74 21.80 -13.47
C ASP A 62 2.72 20.89 -12.25
N ARG A 63 1.56 20.33 -11.93
CA ARG A 63 1.39 19.53 -10.73
C ARG A 63 1.41 18.05 -11.03
N ALA A 64 2.03 17.29 -10.14
CA ALA A 64 1.94 15.85 -10.16
C ALA A 64 0.77 15.43 -9.28
N ALA A 65 -0.06 14.52 -9.78
CA ALA A 65 -1.14 13.92 -9.03
C ALA A 65 -0.80 12.46 -8.77
N PHE A 66 -1.26 11.93 -7.65
CA PHE A 66 -0.94 10.57 -7.24
C PHE A 66 -2.20 9.85 -6.77
N LYS A 67 -2.30 8.57 -7.11
CA LYS A 67 -3.35 7.70 -6.57
C LYS A 67 -2.78 6.34 -6.26
N ILE A 68 -3.24 5.77 -5.15
CA ILE A 68 -2.88 4.40 -4.78
C ILE A 68 -4.20 3.64 -4.68
N PRO A 69 -4.56 2.84 -5.70
CA PRO A 69 -5.78 2.04 -5.61
C PRO A 69 -5.69 1.07 -4.44
N THR A 70 -6.67 1.08 -3.58
CA THR A 70 -6.67 0.25 -2.37
C THR A 70 -6.51 -1.22 -2.70
N LEU A 71 -7.24 -1.69 -3.70
CA LEU A 71 -7.19 -3.10 -4.09
C LEU A 71 -5.80 -3.51 -4.57
N THR A 72 -5.16 -2.65 -5.36
CA THR A 72 -3.81 -2.91 -5.85
C THR A 72 -2.81 -2.93 -4.70
N PHE A 73 -2.96 -2.00 -3.77
CA PHE A 73 -2.07 -1.92 -2.61
C PHE A 73 -2.18 -3.18 -1.75
N ILE A 74 -3.41 -3.62 -1.48
CA ILE A 74 -3.64 -4.82 -0.69
C ILE A 74 -3.09 -6.06 -1.40
N ALA A 75 -3.36 -6.18 -2.70
CA ALA A 75 -2.86 -7.30 -3.48
C ALA A 75 -1.34 -7.37 -3.44
N TRP A 76 -0.69 -6.23 -3.57
CA TRP A 76 0.77 -6.17 -3.50
C TRP A 76 1.30 -6.56 -2.13
N MET A 77 0.69 -6.02 -1.07
CA MET A 77 1.14 -6.28 0.30
C MET A 77 0.93 -7.74 0.71
N THR A 78 -0.06 -8.41 0.16
CA THR A 78 -0.39 -9.80 0.51
C THR A 78 0.15 -10.81 -0.48
N LYS A 79 0.77 -10.37 -1.56
CA LYS A 79 1.24 -11.26 -2.63
C LYS A 79 2.17 -12.36 -2.12
N GLY A 80 3.09 -12.00 -1.23
CA GLY A 80 4.02 -12.97 -0.66
C GLY A 80 3.32 -14.06 0.12
N ALA A 81 2.31 -13.69 0.90
CA ALA A 81 1.55 -14.65 1.70
C ALA A 81 0.79 -15.63 0.81
N TYR A 82 0.18 -15.14 -0.25
CA TYR A 82 -0.54 -16.01 -1.20
C TYR A 82 0.43 -16.90 -1.98
N ALA A 83 1.57 -16.36 -2.35
CA ALA A 83 2.58 -17.15 -3.05
C ALA A 83 3.11 -18.29 -2.19
N LEU A 84 3.23 -18.07 -0.89
CA LEU A 84 3.69 -19.09 0.03
C LEU A 84 2.65 -20.20 0.24
N SER A 85 1.38 -19.89 0.08
CA SER A 85 0.31 -20.83 0.29
C SER A 85 -0.02 -21.64 -0.97
N ALA A 86 0.50 -21.24 -2.08
CA ALA A 86 0.20 -21.88 -3.38
C ALA A 86 0.86 -23.26 -3.58
#